data_84d64ff8dba259165a95d995c1238d6e
#
_entry.id   84d64ff8dba259165a95d995c1238d6e
#
_cell.length_a   1.000
_cell.length_b   1.000
_cell.length_c   1.000
_cell.angle_alpha   90.00
_cell.angle_beta   90.00
_cell.angle_gamma   90.00
#
_symmetry.space_group_name_H-M   'P 1'
#
loop_
_entity.id
_entity.type
_entity.pdbx_description
1 polymer ?
#
loop_
_entity_poly.entity_id
_entity_poly.type
_entity_poly.pdbx_seq_one_letter_code
_entity_poly.pdbx_strand_id
1 'polypeptide(L)'
;KIYEYFEKPMVKLLAKLEFNGIKVDANYLKKLSAQFEKKLKKIEKDIFATAGREFNIGSPKQLGEIIYNELKIAKLKKTKKGSLATNANILEDLALTGHKFPNLILKWRHISKLKNTYTDALQEHISSRSKRVHTSFLLAATNTGRLASSDPNLQNIPIKTEEGREIRKAFVADKGNVLISADYNQIEMRILADMADVKELKEAFKNNEDIHSLTASQVFNVPLNKINEDLRRKAKAINFGIIYGITQYG
;
A
#
# COMPACT_ATOMS: atom_id res chain seq x y z
N LYS A 1 21.65 17.43 18.56
CA LYS A 1 20.53 16.99 19.44
C LYS A 1 19.84 15.73 18.86
N ILE A 2 19.34 15.73 17.59
CA ILE A 2 18.60 14.59 16.99
C ILE A 2 19.43 13.30 17.09
N TYR A 3 20.67 13.31 16.63
CA TYR A 3 21.55 12.13 16.70
C TYR A 3 21.70 11.59 18.13
N GLU A 4 22.03 12.43 19.11
CA GLU A 4 22.30 11.99 20.48
C GLU A 4 21.05 11.48 21.22
N TYR A 5 19.88 12.10 21.00
CA TYR A 5 18.67 11.80 21.76
C TYR A 5 17.75 10.80 21.09
N PHE A 6 17.79 10.67 19.76
CA PHE A 6 16.88 9.80 19.01
C PHE A 6 17.64 8.70 18.26
N GLU A 7 18.58 9.03 17.39
CA GLU A 7 19.19 8.03 16.51
C GLU A 7 20.15 7.10 17.27
N LYS A 8 21.04 7.63 18.07
CA LYS A 8 22.03 6.84 18.81
C LYS A 8 21.41 5.79 19.76
N PRO A 9 20.38 6.10 20.56
CA PRO A 9 19.67 5.10 21.35
C PRO A 9 18.97 4.05 20.50
N MET A 10 18.46 4.44 19.32
CA MET A 10 17.75 3.53 18.40
C MET A 10 18.66 2.44 17.81
N VAL A 11 19.97 2.70 17.63
CA VAL A 11 20.91 1.72 17.06
C VAL A 11 20.85 0.38 17.79
N LYS A 12 20.91 0.41 19.12
CA LYS A 12 20.86 -0.81 19.94
C LYS A 12 19.51 -1.53 19.81
N LEU A 13 18.42 -0.78 19.76
CA LEU A 13 17.07 -1.33 19.59
C LEU A 13 16.91 -1.99 18.22
N LEU A 14 17.31 -1.28 17.16
CA LEU A 14 17.22 -1.78 15.79
C LEU A 14 18.08 -3.01 15.58
N ALA A 15 19.32 -3.02 16.06
CA ALA A 15 20.18 -4.19 16.02
C ALA A 15 19.51 -5.42 16.69
N LYS A 16 18.82 -5.23 17.83
CA LYS A 16 18.09 -6.30 18.48
C LYS A 16 16.88 -6.76 17.65
N LEU A 17 16.13 -5.86 17.04
CA LEU A 17 15.00 -6.19 16.17
C LEU A 17 15.46 -6.96 14.93
N GLU A 18 16.52 -6.51 14.27
CA GLU A 18 17.13 -7.17 13.12
C GLU A 18 17.65 -8.56 13.47
N PHE A 19 18.34 -8.69 14.59
CA PHE A 19 18.85 -9.98 15.09
C PHE A 19 17.72 -10.97 15.39
N ASN A 20 16.65 -10.51 16.02
CA ASN A 20 15.51 -11.34 16.34
C ASN A 20 14.72 -11.75 15.10
N GLY A 21 14.56 -10.85 14.15
CA GLY A 21 13.76 -11.07 12.95
C GLY A 21 12.29 -11.43 13.27
N ILE A 22 11.54 -11.85 12.25
CA ILE A 22 10.15 -12.27 12.37
C ILE A 22 9.95 -13.66 11.76
N LYS A 23 9.17 -14.51 12.43
CA LYS A 23 8.85 -15.84 11.93
C LYS A 23 7.80 -15.77 10.83
N VAL A 24 8.06 -16.51 9.75
CA VAL A 24 7.18 -16.58 8.58
C VAL A 24 6.90 -18.05 8.25
N ASP A 25 5.63 -18.38 8.03
CA ASP A 25 5.21 -19.71 7.59
C ASP A 25 5.43 -19.85 6.08
N ALA A 26 6.57 -20.48 5.71
CA ALA A 26 6.94 -20.75 4.33
C ALA A 26 5.92 -21.62 3.60
N ASN A 27 5.33 -22.62 4.31
CA ASN A 27 4.35 -23.51 3.69
C ASN A 27 3.05 -22.76 3.35
N TYR A 28 2.65 -21.84 4.21
CA TYR A 28 1.51 -20.97 3.95
C TYR A 28 1.78 -20.07 2.73
N LEU A 29 2.95 -19.42 2.67
CA LEU A 29 3.33 -18.59 1.52
C LEU A 29 3.36 -19.39 0.21
N LYS A 30 3.89 -20.60 0.23
CA LYS A 30 3.92 -21.49 -0.94
C LYS A 30 2.52 -21.84 -1.44
N LYS A 31 1.59 -22.15 -0.53
CA LYS A 31 0.18 -22.40 -0.87
C LYS A 31 -0.48 -21.14 -1.46
N LEU A 32 -0.24 -19.98 -0.85
CA LEU A 32 -0.78 -18.73 -1.30
C LEU A 32 -0.23 -18.32 -2.67
N SER A 33 1.07 -18.51 -2.92
CA SER A 33 1.69 -18.31 -4.23
C SER A 33 1.01 -19.15 -5.32
N ALA A 34 0.75 -20.43 -5.05
CA ALA A 34 0.03 -21.30 -5.99
C ALA A 34 -1.42 -20.83 -6.24
N GLN A 35 -2.09 -20.25 -5.24
CA GLN A 35 -3.42 -19.66 -5.42
C GLN A 35 -3.36 -18.39 -6.28
N PHE A 36 -2.36 -17.54 -6.06
CA PHE A 36 -2.17 -16.34 -6.88
C PHE A 36 -1.83 -16.69 -8.33
N GLU A 37 -1.01 -17.73 -8.55
CA GLU A 37 -0.71 -18.25 -9.89
C GLU A 37 -2.00 -18.68 -10.62
N LYS A 38 -2.88 -19.41 -9.96
CA LYS A 38 -4.18 -19.79 -10.54
C LYS A 38 -5.06 -18.57 -10.88
N LYS A 39 -5.10 -17.56 -9.98
CA LYS A 39 -5.82 -16.31 -10.23
C LYS A 39 -5.23 -15.57 -11.42
N LEU A 40 -3.91 -15.47 -11.52
CA LEU A 40 -3.20 -14.81 -12.64
C LEU A 40 -3.54 -15.49 -13.97
N LYS A 41 -3.42 -16.82 -14.07
CA LYS A 41 -3.75 -17.57 -15.29
C LYS A 41 -5.21 -17.34 -15.76
N LYS A 42 -6.14 -17.21 -14.81
CA LYS A 42 -7.52 -16.88 -15.16
C LYS A 42 -7.64 -15.47 -15.74
N ILE A 43 -7.00 -14.48 -15.09
CA ILE A 43 -7.03 -13.09 -15.55
C ILE A 43 -6.31 -12.96 -16.91
N GLU A 44 -5.20 -13.67 -17.13
CA GLU A 44 -4.47 -13.70 -18.39
C GLU A 44 -5.35 -14.20 -19.55
N LYS A 45 -6.10 -15.27 -19.34
CA LYS A 45 -7.09 -15.75 -20.34
C LYS A 45 -8.11 -14.67 -20.68
N ASP A 46 -8.63 -13.97 -19.67
CA ASP A 46 -9.62 -12.91 -19.89
C ASP A 46 -8.99 -11.69 -20.62
N ILE A 47 -7.71 -11.37 -20.32
CA ILE A 47 -6.95 -10.33 -20.99
C ILE A 47 -6.75 -10.68 -22.47
N PHE A 48 -6.26 -11.89 -22.76
CA PHE A 48 -6.00 -12.35 -24.13
C PHE A 48 -7.29 -12.46 -24.94
N ALA A 49 -8.37 -12.95 -24.34
CA ALA A 49 -9.67 -12.97 -24.99
C ALA A 49 -10.18 -11.55 -25.34
N THR A 50 -9.91 -10.56 -24.48
CA THR A 50 -10.30 -9.16 -24.73
C THR A 50 -9.38 -8.50 -25.76
N ALA A 51 -8.09 -8.81 -25.76
CA ALA A 51 -7.12 -8.29 -26.71
C ALA A 51 -7.19 -8.97 -28.11
N GLY A 52 -7.82 -10.15 -28.19
CA GLY A 52 -7.88 -10.94 -29.44
C GLY A 52 -6.60 -11.73 -29.75
N ARG A 53 -5.55 -11.63 -28.92
CA ARG A 53 -4.28 -12.34 -29.07
C ARG A 53 -3.50 -12.43 -27.79
N GLU A 54 -2.53 -13.32 -27.74
CA GLU A 54 -1.55 -13.40 -26.66
C GLU A 54 -0.45 -12.33 -26.83
N PHE A 55 0.06 -11.83 -25.71
CA PHE A 55 1.15 -10.87 -25.64
C PHE A 55 1.80 -10.88 -24.26
N ASN A 56 2.96 -10.26 -24.11
CA ASN A 56 3.58 -10.07 -22.80
C ASN A 56 2.89 -8.94 -22.04
N ILE A 57 2.01 -9.29 -21.09
CA ILE A 57 1.24 -8.34 -20.25
C ILE A 57 2.16 -7.44 -19.42
N GLY A 58 3.33 -7.96 -19.02
CA GLY A 58 4.36 -7.21 -18.30
C GLY A 58 5.12 -6.20 -19.16
N SER A 59 4.98 -6.23 -20.49
CA SER A 59 5.66 -5.31 -21.41
C SER A 59 4.85 -4.03 -21.63
N PRO A 60 5.32 -2.84 -21.15
CA PRO A 60 4.62 -1.58 -21.38
C PRO A 60 4.46 -1.25 -22.87
N LYS A 61 5.43 -1.66 -23.70
CA LYS A 61 5.41 -1.43 -25.14
C LYS A 61 4.26 -2.20 -25.81
N GLN A 62 4.18 -3.53 -25.54
CA GLN A 62 3.13 -4.35 -26.15
C GLN A 62 1.74 -3.98 -25.60
N LEU A 63 1.64 -3.68 -24.31
CA LEU A 63 0.40 -3.22 -23.71
C LEU A 63 -0.06 -1.88 -24.30
N GLY A 64 0.87 -0.94 -24.51
CA GLY A 64 0.55 0.33 -25.17
C GLY A 64 0.05 0.13 -26.59
N GLU A 65 0.68 -0.76 -27.36
CA GLU A 65 0.22 -1.11 -28.72
C GLU A 65 -1.24 -1.56 -28.71
N ILE A 66 -1.59 -2.47 -27.83
CA ILE A 66 -2.96 -2.96 -27.70
C ILE A 66 -3.95 -1.86 -27.32
N ILE A 67 -3.62 -1.04 -26.32
CA ILE A 67 -4.53 0.02 -25.82
C ILE A 67 -4.80 1.07 -26.91
N TYR A 68 -3.74 1.54 -27.57
CA TYR A 68 -3.83 2.72 -28.44
C TYR A 68 -4.07 2.39 -29.91
N ASN A 69 -3.49 1.31 -30.41
CA ASN A 69 -3.52 0.99 -31.84
C ASN A 69 -4.53 -0.10 -32.20
N GLU A 70 -4.63 -1.16 -31.36
CA GLU A 70 -5.51 -2.29 -31.66
C GLU A 70 -6.92 -2.06 -31.11
N LEU A 71 -7.08 -1.87 -29.80
CA LEU A 71 -8.39 -1.65 -29.16
C LEU A 71 -8.87 -0.20 -29.31
N LYS A 72 -7.98 0.75 -29.54
CA LYS A 72 -8.27 2.19 -29.73
C LYS A 72 -9.16 2.79 -28.64
N ILE A 73 -8.99 2.30 -27.38
CA ILE A 73 -9.80 2.72 -26.22
C ILE A 73 -9.34 4.05 -25.62
N ALA A 74 -8.24 4.63 -26.10
CA ALA A 74 -7.73 5.90 -25.64
C ALA A 74 -7.08 6.69 -26.77
N LYS A 75 -7.07 8.04 -26.65
CA LYS A 75 -6.21 8.90 -27.46
C LYS A 75 -4.75 8.66 -27.07
N LEU A 76 -3.89 8.65 -28.08
CA LEU A 76 -2.47 8.36 -27.93
C LEU A 76 -1.81 9.29 -26.91
N LYS A 77 -1.35 8.73 -25.79
CA LYS A 77 -0.57 9.44 -24.77
C LYS A 77 0.84 8.87 -24.73
N LYS A 78 1.84 9.74 -24.77
CA LYS A 78 3.26 9.38 -24.66
C LYS A 78 3.83 9.82 -23.31
N THR A 79 4.78 9.06 -22.81
CA THR A 79 5.60 9.44 -21.65
C THR A 79 6.58 10.55 -22.06
N LYS A 80 7.23 11.19 -21.06
CA LYS A 80 8.31 12.17 -21.32
C LYS A 80 9.45 11.60 -22.18
N LYS A 81 9.62 10.27 -22.20
CA LYS A 81 10.63 9.55 -23.02
C LYS A 81 10.09 9.10 -24.39
N GLY A 82 8.90 9.51 -24.79
CA GLY A 82 8.30 9.20 -26.10
C GLY A 82 7.62 7.83 -26.21
N SER A 83 7.68 6.96 -25.22
CA SER A 83 7.00 5.67 -25.21
C SER A 83 5.51 5.80 -24.89
N LEU A 84 4.69 4.82 -25.31
CA LEU A 84 3.26 4.77 -25.00
C LEU A 84 3.06 4.66 -23.48
N ALA A 85 2.20 5.51 -22.95
CA ALA A 85 2.00 5.60 -21.51
C ALA A 85 0.98 4.56 -21.03
N THR A 86 1.40 3.67 -20.13
CA THR A 86 0.58 2.59 -19.56
C THR A 86 0.71 2.51 -18.04
N ASN A 87 0.96 3.65 -17.38
CA ASN A 87 1.05 3.72 -15.93
C ASN A 87 -0.32 3.50 -15.26
N ALA A 88 -0.31 3.31 -13.93
CA ALA A 88 -1.52 3.01 -13.17
C ALA A 88 -2.60 4.08 -13.35
N ASN A 89 -2.26 5.37 -13.23
CA ASN A 89 -3.22 6.47 -13.33
C ASN A 89 -3.97 6.46 -14.67
N ILE A 90 -3.26 6.24 -15.77
CA ILE A 90 -3.90 6.17 -17.11
C ILE A 90 -4.83 4.95 -17.21
N LEU A 91 -4.40 3.81 -16.66
CA LEU A 91 -5.25 2.62 -16.68
C LEU A 91 -6.47 2.77 -15.77
N GLU A 92 -6.34 3.47 -14.65
CA GLU A 92 -7.45 3.81 -13.74
C GLU A 92 -8.45 4.76 -14.41
N ASP A 93 -7.95 5.82 -15.06
CA ASP A 93 -8.79 6.73 -15.85
C ASP A 93 -9.60 5.98 -16.92
N LEU A 94 -8.94 5.08 -17.66
CA LEU A 94 -9.60 4.26 -18.69
C LEU A 94 -10.57 3.23 -18.09
N ALA A 95 -10.30 2.73 -16.91
CA ALA A 95 -11.21 1.84 -16.19
C ALA A 95 -12.48 2.57 -15.75
N LEU A 96 -12.36 3.84 -15.31
CA LEU A 96 -13.50 4.69 -14.95
C LEU A 96 -14.41 5.01 -16.13
N THR A 97 -13.89 5.03 -17.35
CA THR A 97 -14.70 5.20 -18.58
C THR A 97 -15.44 3.95 -19.03
N GLY A 98 -15.41 2.87 -18.22
CA GLY A 98 -16.19 1.64 -18.44
C GLY A 98 -15.48 0.56 -19.27
N HIS A 99 -14.21 0.77 -19.66
CA HIS A 99 -13.46 -0.24 -20.40
C HIS A 99 -13.03 -1.40 -19.50
N LYS A 100 -13.36 -2.63 -19.91
CA LYS A 100 -13.03 -3.86 -19.18
C LYS A 100 -11.51 -4.16 -19.20
N PHE A 101 -10.85 -3.94 -20.32
CA PHE A 101 -9.45 -4.30 -20.51
C PHE A 101 -8.48 -3.65 -19.50
N PRO A 102 -8.51 -2.31 -19.26
CA PRO A 102 -7.67 -1.67 -18.25
C PRO A 102 -7.89 -2.22 -16.83
N ASN A 103 -9.14 -2.54 -16.47
CA ASN A 103 -9.46 -3.15 -15.18
C ASN A 103 -8.78 -4.52 -15.00
N LEU A 104 -8.77 -5.35 -16.06
CA LEU A 104 -8.09 -6.64 -16.04
C LEU A 104 -6.57 -6.48 -15.88
N ILE A 105 -5.97 -5.51 -16.59
CA ILE A 105 -4.54 -5.20 -16.46
C ILE A 105 -4.17 -4.73 -15.06
N LEU A 106 -4.98 -3.84 -14.46
CA LEU A 106 -4.76 -3.38 -13.07
C LEU A 106 -4.83 -4.54 -12.08
N LYS A 107 -5.83 -5.42 -12.20
CA LYS A 107 -5.95 -6.63 -11.37
C LYS A 107 -4.77 -7.57 -11.54
N TRP A 108 -4.36 -7.82 -12.77
CA TRP A 108 -3.21 -8.67 -13.08
C TRP A 108 -1.92 -8.10 -12.46
N ARG A 109 -1.65 -6.81 -12.66
CA ARG A 109 -0.48 -6.14 -12.07
C ARG A 109 -0.48 -6.19 -10.55
N HIS A 110 -1.63 -5.98 -9.93
CA HIS A 110 -1.77 -6.06 -8.48
C HIS A 110 -1.40 -7.44 -7.96
N ILE A 111 -2.02 -8.50 -8.47
CA ILE A 111 -1.76 -9.87 -7.99
C ILE A 111 -0.34 -10.32 -8.35
N SER A 112 0.15 -10.00 -9.55
CA SER A 112 1.52 -10.30 -9.98
C SER A 112 2.55 -9.66 -9.04
N LYS A 113 2.36 -8.40 -8.69
CA LYS A 113 3.23 -7.71 -7.71
C LYS A 113 3.19 -8.39 -6.35
N LEU A 114 1.99 -8.74 -5.85
CA LEU A 114 1.84 -9.41 -4.56
C LEU A 114 2.53 -10.79 -4.57
N LYS A 115 2.35 -11.56 -5.63
CA LYS A 115 2.98 -12.86 -5.79
C LYS A 115 4.51 -12.72 -5.79
N ASN A 116 5.05 -11.92 -6.69
CA ASN A 116 6.50 -11.83 -6.88
C ASN A 116 7.21 -11.20 -5.67
N THR A 117 6.63 -10.15 -5.07
CA THR A 117 7.30 -9.41 -4.00
C THR A 117 7.14 -10.06 -2.62
N TYR A 118 5.99 -10.68 -2.35
CA TYR A 118 5.69 -11.17 -1.01
C TYR A 118 5.58 -12.69 -0.93
N THR A 119 4.84 -13.36 -1.83
CA THR A 119 4.71 -14.81 -1.66
C THR A 119 5.93 -15.59 -2.17
N ASP A 120 6.61 -15.12 -3.18
CA ASP A 120 7.78 -15.80 -3.74
C ASP A 120 9.08 -15.25 -3.11
N ALA A 121 9.40 -13.98 -3.31
CA ALA A 121 10.66 -13.40 -2.83
C ALA A 121 10.82 -13.50 -1.31
N LEU A 122 9.74 -13.34 -0.52
CA LEU A 122 9.86 -13.41 0.93
C LEU A 122 10.31 -14.78 1.43
N GLN A 123 10.00 -15.88 0.71
CA GLN A 123 10.48 -17.22 1.05
C GLN A 123 12.01 -17.32 0.92
N GLU A 124 12.62 -16.62 -0.04
CA GLU A 124 14.06 -16.59 -0.25
C GLU A 124 14.81 -15.87 0.88
N HIS A 125 14.13 -14.95 1.55
CA HIS A 125 14.66 -14.22 2.71
C HIS A 125 14.53 -14.96 4.04
N ILE A 126 13.92 -16.16 4.07
CA ILE A 126 13.86 -16.95 5.29
C ILE A 126 15.23 -17.57 5.56
N SER A 127 15.89 -17.12 6.63
CA SER A 127 17.18 -17.66 7.05
C SER A 127 17.11 -19.16 7.32
N SER A 128 18.01 -19.94 6.72
CA SER A 128 18.11 -21.38 6.95
C SER A 128 18.47 -21.71 8.41
N ARG A 129 19.17 -20.80 9.10
CA ARG A 129 19.63 -20.96 10.48
C ARG A 129 18.52 -20.62 11.49
N SER A 130 17.95 -19.42 11.41
CA SER A 130 16.96 -18.94 12.40
C SER A 130 15.53 -19.33 12.05
N LYS A 131 15.24 -19.70 10.79
CA LYS A 131 13.89 -19.91 10.24
C LYS A 131 13.02 -18.65 10.31
N ARG A 132 13.66 -17.47 10.32
CA ARG A 132 13.03 -16.17 10.43
C ARG A 132 13.48 -15.26 9.29
N VAL A 133 12.71 -14.25 9.01
CA VAL A 133 13.10 -13.16 8.09
C VAL A 133 13.73 -12.05 8.91
N HIS A 134 14.89 -11.59 8.48
CA HIS A 134 15.65 -10.50 9.09
C HIS A 134 15.72 -9.35 8.09
N THR A 135 15.02 -8.27 8.37
CA THR A 135 15.12 -7.04 7.58
C THR A 135 16.24 -6.16 8.11
N SER A 136 16.73 -5.25 7.33
CA SER A 136 17.61 -4.17 7.76
C SER A 136 16.81 -2.88 7.93
N PHE A 137 16.97 -2.20 9.07
CA PHE A 137 16.36 -0.90 9.30
C PHE A 137 17.33 0.23 9.03
N LEU A 138 16.93 1.18 8.22
CA LEU A 138 17.73 2.33 7.82
C LEU A 138 17.25 3.57 8.58
N LEU A 139 18.15 4.12 9.42
CA LEU A 139 18.02 5.47 9.98
C LEU A 139 18.36 6.51 8.91
N ALA A 140 17.79 7.70 9.00
CA ALA A 140 18.06 8.82 8.11
C ALA A 140 17.91 8.54 6.59
N ALA A 141 17.16 7.48 6.21
CA ALA A 141 16.90 7.15 4.81
C ALA A 141 15.72 7.94 4.21
N THR A 142 14.96 8.63 5.04
CA THR A 142 13.80 9.43 4.62
C THR A 142 13.95 10.89 5.08
N ASN A 143 13.43 11.82 4.28
CA ASN A 143 13.43 13.25 4.66
C ASN A 143 12.50 13.57 5.84
N THR A 144 11.63 12.64 6.22
CA THR A 144 10.65 12.80 7.30
C THR A 144 11.12 12.25 8.64
N GLY A 145 12.31 11.64 8.70
CA GLY A 145 12.82 10.97 9.91
C GLY A 145 12.16 9.62 10.20
N ARG A 146 11.31 9.09 9.31
CA ARG A 146 10.78 7.74 9.44
C ARG A 146 11.86 6.70 9.14
N LEU A 147 11.80 5.55 9.82
CA LEU A 147 12.61 4.39 9.48
C LEU A 147 12.22 3.86 8.09
N ALA A 148 13.21 3.37 7.36
CA ALA A 148 12.98 2.54 6.19
C ALA A 148 13.41 1.10 6.49
N SER A 149 12.82 0.14 5.78
CA SER A 149 13.12 -1.28 5.89
C SER A 149 13.55 -1.80 4.53
N SER A 150 14.64 -2.57 4.47
CA SER A 150 15.17 -3.17 3.25
C SER A 150 15.64 -4.61 3.49
N ASP A 151 15.73 -5.36 2.44
CA ASP A 151 16.31 -6.69 2.35
C ASP A 151 15.77 -7.73 3.34
N PRO A 152 14.42 -7.96 3.36
CA PRO A 152 13.37 -7.42 2.50
C PRO A 152 12.67 -6.18 3.11
N ASN A 153 11.99 -5.38 2.28
CA ASN A 153 11.13 -4.31 2.78
C ASN A 153 9.83 -4.90 3.37
N LEU A 154 9.72 -4.89 4.70
CA LEU A 154 8.55 -5.38 5.44
C LEU A 154 7.51 -4.30 5.74
N GLN A 155 7.83 -3.01 5.53
CA GLN A 155 6.90 -1.91 5.81
C GLN A 155 5.80 -1.75 4.76
N ASN A 156 5.99 -2.30 3.56
CA ASN A 156 5.06 -2.16 2.45
C ASN A 156 4.12 -3.36 2.27
N ILE A 157 4.01 -4.24 3.26
CA ILE A 157 3.09 -5.39 3.22
C ILE A 157 1.65 -4.85 3.21
N PRO A 158 0.88 -5.12 2.16
CA PRO A 158 -0.44 -4.52 2.00
C PRO A 158 -1.43 -5.02 3.06
N ILE A 159 -2.41 -4.17 3.42
CA ILE A 159 -3.46 -4.48 4.38
C ILE A 159 -4.86 -4.17 3.85
N LYS A 160 -4.98 -3.29 2.85
CA LYS A 160 -6.28 -2.80 2.37
C LYS A 160 -7.05 -3.85 1.57
N THR A 161 -6.34 -4.67 0.78
CA THR A 161 -6.95 -5.71 -0.05
C THR A 161 -7.04 -7.04 0.69
N GLU A 162 -7.95 -7.91 0.24
CA GLU A 162 -8.10 -9.27 0.78
C GLU A 162 -6.80 -10.06 0.60
N GLU A 163 -6.21 -10.02 -0.59
CA GLU A 163 -4.95 -10.69 -0.90
C GLU A 163 -3.80 -10.20 0.01
N GLY A 164 -3.75 -8.90 0.30
CA GLY A 164 -2.78 -8.34 1.23
C GLY A 164 -2.96 -8.85 2.65
N ARG A 165 -4.20 -8.96 3.11
CA ARG A 165 -4.51 -9.56 4.42
C ARG A 165 -4.13 -11.04 4.50
N GLU A 166 -4.31 -11.79 3.41
CA GLU A 166 -3.85 -13.19 3.36
C GLU A 166 -2.33 -13.29 3.50
N ILE A 167 -1.55 -12.41 2.86
CA ILE A 167 -0.09 -12.39 3.02
C ILE A 167 0.30 -12.17 4.48
N ARG A 168 -0.40 -11.29 5.20
CA ARG A 168 -0.12 -11.02 6.62
C ARG A 168 -0.31 -12.23 7.53
N LYS A 169 -1.19 -13.17 7.19
CA LYS A 169 -1.39 -14.41 7.94
C LYS A 169 -0.16 -15.33 7.94
N ALA A 170 0.78 -15.12 7.00
CA ALA A 170 2.04 -15.85 6.98
C ALA A 170 2.98 -15.46 8.13
N PHE A 171 2.80 -14.27 8.71
CA PHE A 171 3.60 -13.82 9.85
C PHE A 171 3.01 -14.40 11.12
N VAL A 172 3.79 -15.23 11.81
CA VAL A 172 3.32 -16.04 12.95
C VAL A 172 4.22 -15.84 14.16
N ALA A 173 3.66 -16.04 15.36
CA ALA A 173 4.44 -16.11 16.59
C ALA A 173 5.04 -17.52 16.76
N ASP A 174 6.07 -17.63 17.60
CA ASP A 174 6.54 -18.93 18.06
C ASP A 174 5.49 -19.58 18.99
N LYS A 175 5.58 -20.90 19.11
CA LYS A 175 4.66 -21.65 19.97
C LYS A 175 4.66 -21.09 21.41
N GLY A 176 3.50 -20.80 21.94
CA GLY A 176 3.31 -20.21 23.26
C GLY A 176 3.40 -18.68 23.30
N ASN A 177 3.66 -18.03 22.15
CA ASN A 177 3.68 -16.58 22.03
C ASN A 177 2.54 -16.08 21.16
N VAL A 178 2.32 -14.77 21.17
CA VAL A 178 1.34 -14.06 20.33
C VAL A 178 2.00 -12.87 19.63
N LEU A 179 1.50 -12.48 18.47
CA LEU A 179 1.84 -11.21 17.85
C LEU A 179 0.93 -10.12 18.41
N ILE A 180 1.54 -9.05 18.88
CA ILE A 180 0.83 -7.85 19.33
C ILE A 180 1.06 -6.77 18.27
N SER A 181 -0.03 -6.18 17.78
CA SER A 181 0.01 -4.99 16.92
C SER A 181 -0.53 -3.81 17.70
N ALA A 182 0.30 -2.78 17.85
CA ALA A 182 -0.08 -1.53 18.50
C ALA A 182 0.26 -0.36 17.58
N ASP A 183 -0.68 0.55 17.42
CA ASP A 183 -0.54 1.74 16.59
C ASP A 183 -1.08 2.96 17.31
N TYR A 184 -0.39 4.09 17.17
CA TYR A 184 -0.87 5.36 17.73
C TYR A 184 -2.06 5.86 16.93
N ASN A 185 -3.18 6.07 17.60
CA ASN A 185 -4.38 6.57 16.96
C ASN A 185 -4.23 8.03 16.55
N GLN A 186 -4.16 8.26 15.23
CA GLN A 186 -4.14 9.60 14.61
C GLN A 186 -3.05 10.53 15.18
N ILE A 187 -1.86 10.00 15.47
CA ILE A 187 -0.80 10.75 16.16
C ILE A 187 -0.40 12.03 15.42
N GLU A 188 -0.34 12.00 14.10
CA GLU A 188 0.03 13.17 13.29
C GLU A 188 -0.99 14.30 13.43
N MET A 189 -2.28 13.98 13.45
CA MET A 189 -3.34 14.96 13.65
C MET A 189 -3.35 15.51 15.09
N ARG A 190 -3.02 14.69 16.08
CA ARG A 190 -2.89 15.12 17.48
C ARG A 190 -1.74 16.11 17.65
N ILE A 191 -0.59 15.81 17.04
CA ILE A 191 0.58 16.70 17.03
C ILE A 191 0.23 18.01 16.31
N LEU A 192 -0.43 17.93 15.15
CA LEU A 192 -0.86 19.12 14.41
C LEU A 192 -1.81 19.99 15.25
N ALA A 193 -2.82 19.39 15.89
CA ALA A 193 -3.76 20.10 16.74
C ALA A 193 -3.05 20.83 17.88
N ASP A 194 -2.00 20.26 18.44
CA ASP A 194 -1.23 20.87 19.50
C ASP A 194 -0.30 21.98 19.00
N MET A 195 0.48 21.70 17.95
CA MET A 195 1.43 22.67 17.40
C MET A 195 0.78 23.89 16.78
N ALA A 196 -0.36 23.72 16.12
CA ALA A 196 -1.12 24.79 15.46
C ALA A 196 -2.20 25.41 16.38
N ASP A 197 -2.32 24.95 17.61
CA ASP A 197 -3.31 25.37 18.62
C ASP A 197 -4.76 25.35 18.10
N VAL A 198 -5.12 24.30 17.34
CA VAL A 198 -6.47 24.15 16.80
C VAL A 198 -7.40 23.64 17.89
N LYS A 199 -8.16 24.56 18.53
CA LYS A 199 -9.00 24.28 19.70
C LYS A 199 -10.05 23.20 19.43
N GLU A 200 -10.71 23.26 18.29
CA GLU A 200 -11.75 22.31 17.88
C GLU A 200 -11.21 20.87 17.79
N LEU A 201 -10.01 20.70 17.24
CA LEU A 201 -9.37 19.39 17.17
C LEU A 201 -8.93 18.90 18.55
N LYS A 202 -8.39 19.80 19.40
CA LYS A 202 -8.00 19.47 20.78
C LYS A 202 -9.21 19.00 21.59
N GLU A 203 -10.34 19.70 21.49
CA GLU A 203 -11.59 19.34 22.17
C GLU A 203 -12.14 18.01 21.67
N ALA A 204 -12.19 17.83 20.35
CA ALA A 204 -12.65 16.58 19.75
C ALA A 204 -11.80 15.37 20.21
N PHE A 205 -10.48 15.53 20.29
CA PHE A 205 -9.61 14.48 20.82
C PHE A 205 -9.82 14.19 22.31
N LYS A 206 -10.08 15.22 23.13
CA LYS A 206 -10.41 15.04 24.56
C LYS A 206 -11.72 14.28 24.75
N ASN A 207 -12.69 14.53 23.88
CA ASN A 207 -14.01 13.91 23.92
C ASN A 207 -14.03 12.53 23.23
N ASN A 208 -12.90 12.05 22.69
CA ASN A 208 -12.80 10.83 21.87
C ASN A 208 -13.74 10.85 20.64
N GLU A 209 -13.97 12.01 20.06
CA GLU A 209 -14.77 12.14 18.86
C GLU A 209 -14.00 11.72 17.60
N ASP A 210 -14.73 11.22 16.60
CA ASP A 210 -14.12 10.85 15.32
C ASP A 210 -13.89 12.10 14.45
N ILE A 211 -12.65 12.56 14.43
CA ILE A 211 -12.21 13.73 13.67
C ILE A 211 -12.60 13.65 12.18
N HIS A 212 -12.56 12.45 11.58
CA HIS A 212 -12.92 12.32 10.18
C HIS A 212 -14.42 12.51 9.97
N SER A 213 -15.24 12.06 10.90
CA SER A 213 -16.69 12.31 10.87
C SER A 213 -17.03 13.78 11.14
N LEU A 214 -16.32 14.44 12.06
CA LEU A 214 -16.44 15.87 12.27
C LEU A 214 -16.11 16.68 11.01
N THR A 215 -14.96 16.39 10.40
CA THR A 215 -14.57 17.04 9.14
C THR A 215 -15.58 16.73 8.02
N ALA A 216 -16.09 15.52 7.94
CA ALA A 216 -17.12 15.16 6.96
C ALA A 216 -18.39 15.98 7.16
N SER A 217 -18.83 16.15 8.42
CA SER A 217 -19.99 16.95 8.77
C SER A 217 -19.83 18.41 8.32
N GLN A 218 -18.67 19.00 8.59
CA GLN A 218 -18.37 20.38 8.24
C GLN A 218 -18.21 20.59 6.72
N VAL A 219 -17.41 19.75 6.07
CA VAL A 219 -17.07 19.91 4.64
C VAL A 219 -18.26 19.61 3.73
N PHE A 220 -19.04 18.58 4.05
CA PHE A 220 -20.18 18.17 3.23
C PHE A 220 -21.53 18.72 3.73
N ASN A 221 -21.52 19.49 4.83
CA ASN A 221 -22.71 20.06 5.44
C ASN A 221 -23.80 19.00 5.75
N VAL A 222 -23.37 17.87 6.31
CA VAL A 222 -24.21 16.72 6.68
C VAL A 222 -24.16 16.53 8.19
N PRO A 223 -25.30 16.36 8.89
CA PRO A 223 -25.28 16.08 10.32
C PRO A 223 -24.44 14.85 10.69
N LEU A 224 -23.73 14.90 11.83
CA LEU A 224 -22.83 13.81 12.29
C LEU A 224 -23.48 12.44 12.28
N ASN A 225 -24.75 12.34 12.70
CA ASN A 225 -25.49 11.09 12.74
C ASN A 225 -25.90 10.53 11.35
N LYS A 226 -25.68 11.31 10.29
CA LYS A 226 -25.92 10.90 8.89
C LYS A 226 -24.62 10.69 8.11
N ILE A 227 -23.46 10.78 8.75
CA ILE A 227 -22.18 10.49 8.10
C ILE A 227 -22.06 9.00 7.87
N ASN A 228 -21.92 8.62 6.62
CA ASN A 228 -21.64 7.24 6.20
C ASN A 228 -20.14 7.00 5.97
N GLU A 229 -19.76 5.74 5.79
CA GLU A 229 -18.36 5.32 5.55
C GLU A 229 -17.72 6.01 4.34
N ASP A 230 -18.47 6.34 3.30
CA ASP A 230 -17.94 7.00 2.10
C ASP A 230 -17.56 8.46 2.39
N LEU A 231 -18.46 9.20 3.04
CA LEU A 231 -18.19 10.59 3.45
C LEU A 231 -17.03 10.65 4.44
N ARG A 232 -17.01 9.74 5.41
CA ARG A 232 -15.92 9.61 6.37
C ARG A 232 -14.59 9.33 5.68
N ARG A 233 -14.55 8.46 4.69
CA ARG A 233 -13.35 8.14 3.89
C ARG A 233 -12.86 9.34 3.09
N LYS A 234 -13.77 10.10 2.47
CA LYS A 234 -13.44 11.35 1.75
C LYS A 234 -12.85 12.38 2.68
N ALA A 235 -13.46 12.60 3.85
CA ALA A 235 -12.94 13.52 4.85
C ALA A 235 -11.57 13.10 5.39
N LYS A 236 -11.35 11.79 5.57
CA LYS A 236 -10.04 11.26 5.92
C LYS A 236 -8.97 11.63 4.87
N ALA A 237 -9.31 11.52 3.59
CA ALA A 237 -8.39 11.92 2.51
C ALA A 237 -8.12 13.44 2.53
N ILE A 238 -9.14 14.25 2.80
CA ILE A 238 -8.99 15.71 2.94
C ILE A 238 -8.07 16.06 4.12
N ASN A 239 -8.31 15.50 5.30
CA ASN A 239 -7.51 15.76 6.50
C ASN A 239 -6.03 15.45 6.28
N PHE A 240 -5.73 14.26 5.75
CA PHE A 240 -4.35 13.91 5.44
C PHE A 240 -3.79 14.74 4.28
N GLY A 241 -4.61 15.05 3.28
CA GLY A 241 -4.22 15.91 2.19
C GLY A 241 -3.75 17.26 2.69
N ILE A 242 -4.50 17.92 3.60
CA ILE A 242 -4.12 19.20 4.19
C ILE A 242 -2.80 19.09 4.96
N ILE A 243 -2.64 18.05 5.79
CA ILE A 243 -1.42 17.82 6.57
C ILE A 243 -0.19 17.67 5.66
N TYR A 244 -0.36 17.00 4.53
CA TYR A 244 0.73 16.75 3.57
C TYR A 244 0.83 17.81 2.45
N GLY A 245 0.12 18.92 2.58
CA GLY A 245 0.22 20.05 1.66
C GLY A 245 -0.48 19.84 0.33
N ILE A 246 -1.66 19.20 0.35
CA ILE A 246 -2.51 19.09 -0.84
C ILE A 246 -2.81 20.49 -1.39
N THR A 247 -2.72 20.64 -2.71
CA THR A 247 -3.10 21.85 -3.41
C THR A 247 -4.43 21.66 -4.13
N GLN A 248 -4.96 22.73 -4.73
CA GLN A 248 -6.16 22.66 -5.56
C GLN A 248 -6.04 21.73 -6.78
N TYR A 249 -4.83 21.26 -7.09
CA TYR A 249 -4.52 20.34 -8.20
C TYR A 249 -4.20 18.91 -7.74
N GLY A 250 -4.26 18.62 -6.44
CA GLY A 250 -3.88 17.35 -5.81
C GLY A 250 -5.05 16.50 -5.35
#